data_2ef11ad9f08e90eeea362d77b8c4b8b1
#
_entry.id   2ef11ad9f08e90eeea362d77b8c4b8b1
#
_cell.length_a   1.000
_cell.length_b   1.000
_cell.length_c   1.000
_cell.angle_alpha   90.00
_cell.angle_beta   90.00
_cell.angle_gamma   90.00
#
_symmetry.space_group_name_H-M   'P 1'
#
loop_
_entity.id
_entity.type
_entity.pdbx_description
1 polymer ?
#
loop_
_entity_poly.entity_id
_entity_poly.type
_entity_poly.pdbx_seq_one_letter_code
_entity_poly.pdbx_strand_id
1 'polypeptide(L)'
;MHGFWRAALYAAALGILAHPVGQALPRRWFDPHRAPYRCRDWEKGGRVYNKLHIRRWKDRLPDMSRLMPDMVKKKLAAADPMSLVQETCVAECVHCWLVVLSVGMLFLWKSVWSWVLWLVYNLLGNVSFILIQRYNRPRLLRLAEKENKKNL
;
A
#
# COMPACT_ATOMS: atom_id res chain seq x y z
N MET A 1 -29.82 5.21 8.73
CA MET A 1 -28.74 6.21 8.56
C MET A 1 -27.59 6.05 9.58
N HIS A 2 -27.83 5.76 10.86
CA HIS A 2 -26.75 5.64 11.87
C HIS A 2 -25.72 4.55 11.58
N GLY A 3 -26.10 3.41 10.97
CA GLY A 3 -25.15 2.34 10.63
C GLY A 3 -24.12 2.74 9.58
N PHE A 4 -24.55 3.45 8.53
CA PHE A 4 -23.64 3.98 7.49
C PHE A 4 -22.55 4.87 8.11
N TRP A 5 -22.93 5.84 8.93
CA TRP A 5 -21.96 6.75 9.56
C TRP A 5 -20.99 6.03 10.49
N ARG A 6 -21.46 5.00 11.24
CA ARG A 6 -20.57 4.18 12.06
C ARG A 6 -19.52 3.44 11.20
N ALA A 7 -19.94 2.82 10.10
CA ALA A 7 -19.04 2.13 9.18
C ALA A 7 -18.07 3.11 8.50
N ALA A 8 -18.56 4.27 8.06
CA ALA A 8 -17.75 5.31 7.42
C ALA A 8 -16.70 5.90 8.38
N LEU A 9 -17.09 6.23 9.61
CA LEU A 9 -16.17 6.72 10.65
C LEU A 9 -15.13 5.67 11.03
N TYR A 10 -15.53 4.40 11.12
CA TYR A 10 -14.60 3.30 11.37
C TYR A 10 -13.57 3.18 10.25
N ALA A 11 -13.99 3.21 8.97
CA ALA A 11 -13.08 3.19 7.83
C ALA A 11 -12.12 4.38 7.82
N ALA A 12 -12.63 5.59 8.12
CA ALA A 12 -11.81 6.79 8.23
C ALA A 12 -10.78 6.68 9.36
N ALA A 13 -11.19 6.19 10.54
CA ALA A 13 -10.30 5.97 11.67
C ALA A 13 -9.19 4.96 11.33
N LEU A 14 -9.51 3.85 10.66
CA LEU A 14 -8.53 2.89 10.18
C LEU A 14 -7.52 3.55 9.24
N GLY A 15 -7.97 4.34 8.27
CA GLY A 15 -7.10 5.05 7.34
C GLY A 15 -6.16 6.05 8.03
N ILE A 16 -6.68 6.83 8.98
CA ILE A 16 -5.90 7.80 9.75
C ILE A 16 -4.85 7.10 10.62
N LEU A 17 -5.23 6.03 11.33
CA LEU A 17 -4.33 5.29 12.21
C LEU A 17 -3.30 4.45 11.46
N ALA A 18 -3.62 3.99 10.25
CA ALA A 18 -2.70 3.22 9.41
C ALA A 18 -1.38 3.95 9.15
N HIS A 19 -1.44 5.28 9.03
CA HIS A 19 -0.26 6.08 8.73
C HIS A 19 0.77 6.08 9.88
N PRO A 20 0.46 6.53 11.11
CA PRO A 20 1.42 6.49 12.22
C PRO A 20 1.86 5.06 12.54
N VAL A 21 0.97 4.06 12.41
CA VAL A 21 1.35 2.65 12.57
C VAL A 21 2.40 2.25 11.54
N GLY A 22 2.20 2.57 10.25
CA GLY A 22 3.17 2.29 9.21
C GLY A 22 4.52 2.96 9.44
N GLN A 23 4.53 4.18 10.00
CA GLN A 23 5.76 4.89 10.36
C GLN A 23 6.50 4.23 11.53
N ALA A 24 5.76 3.71 12.51
CA ALA A 24 6.32 3.08 13.72
C ALA A 24 6.88 1.66 13.45
N LEU A 25 6.50 1.00 12.36
CA LEU A 25 6.97 -0.36 12.05
C LEU A 25 8.47 -0.38 11.76
N PRO A 26 9.27 -1.25 12.44
CA PRO A 26 10.70 -1.36 12.20
C PRO A 26 11.00 -1.89 10.80
N ARG A 27 11.73 -1.13 9.97
CA ARG A 27 12.05 -1.49 8.58
C ARG A 27 12.84 -2.80 8.47
N ARG A 28 13.61 -3.18 9.47
CA ARG A 28 14.36 -4.45 9.54
C ARG A 28 13.48 -5.70 9.45
N TRP A 29 12.18 -5.60 9.72
CA TRP A 29 11.24 -6.73 9.61
C TRP A 29 10.77 -6.97 8.17
N PHE A 30 11.05 -6.03 7.28
CA PHE A 30 10.53 -6.00 5.91
C PHE A 30 11.65 -6.31 4.90
N ASP A 31 11.93 -7.62 4.74
CA ASP A 31 12.91 -8.09 3.77
C ASP A 31 12.22 -8.35 2.42
N PRO A 32 12.57 -7.59 1.36
CA PRO A 32 11.97 -7.75 0.03
C PRO A 32 12.31 -9.08 -0.65
N HIS A 33 13.33 -9.81 -0.16
CA HIS A 33 13.77 -11.09 -0.71
C HIS A 33 13.07 -12.29 -0.05
N ARG A 34 12.35 -12.07 1.04
CA ARG A 34 11.62 -13.12 1.78
C ARG A 34 10.11 -13.04 1.56
N ALA A 35 9.42 -14.17 1.74
CA ALA A 35 7.97 -14.18 1.80
C ALA A 35 7.46 -13.32 2.98
N PRO A 36 6.34 -12.60 2.84
CA PRO A 36 5.43 -12.57 1.67
C PRO A 36 5.83 -11.58 0.58
N TYR A 37 6.89 -10.77 0.77
CA TYR A 37 7.21 -9.60 -0.07
C TYR A 37 7.98 -9.95 -1.34
N ARG A 38 8.65 -11.08 -1.37
CA ARG A 38 9.40 -11.55 -2.54
C ARG A 38 8.53 -11.56 -3.79
N CYS A 39 9.07 -11.06 -4.89
CA CYS A 39 8.44 -11.19 -6.20
C CYS A 39 8.31 -12.69 -6.56
N ARG A 40 7.10 -13.13 -6.85
CA ARG A 40 6.80 -14.51 -7.22
C ARG A 40 7.04 -14.73 -8.71
N ASP A 41 7.33 -15.97 -9.12
CA ASP A 41 7.68 -16.30 -10.50
C ASP A 41 6.57 -15.90 -11.50
N TRP A 42 5.30 -16.09 -11.11
CA TRP A 42 4.14 -15.68 -11.91
C TRP A 42 4.04 -14.17 -12.13
N GLU A 43 4.59 -13.35 -11.24
CA GLU A 43 4.62 -11.89 -11.36
C GLU A 43 5.59 -11.41 -12.45
N LYS A 44 6.51 -12.30 -12.90
CA LYS A 44 7.50 -12.04 -13.98
C LYS A 44 8.26 -10.71 -13.77
N GLY A 45 8.74 -10.48 -12.54
CA GLY A 45 9.43 -9.24 -12.18
C GLY A 45 8.52 -8.00 -12.25
N GLY A 46 7.24 -8.15 -11.94
CA GLY A 46 6.24 -7.09 -11.96
C GLY A 46 5.64 -6.80 -13.35
N ARG A 47 6.03 -7.56 -14.41
CA ARG A 47 5.51 -7.34 -15.78
C ARG A 47 4.04 -7.68 -15.92
N VAL A 48 3.51 -8.63 -15.13
CA VAL A 48 2.09 -8.99 -15.13
C VAL A 48 1.20 -7.78 -14.84
N TYR A 49 1.64 -6.90 -13.96
CA TYR A 49 0.91 -5.70 -13.57
C TYR A 49 0.83 -4.63 -14.66
N ASN A 50 1.63 -4.74 -15.74
CA ASN A 50 1.49 -3.87 -16.90
C ASN A 50 0.16 -4.10 -17.62
N LYS A 51 -0.40 -5.32 -17.58
CA LYS A 51 -1.72 -5.64 -18.14
C LYS A 51 -2.85 -4.86 -17.44
N LEU A 52 -2.66 -4.51 -16.18
CA LEU A 52 -3.60 -3.70 -15.40
C LEU A 52 -3.44 -2.20 -15.65
N HIS A 53 -2.53 -1.81 -16.56
CA HIS A 53 -2.24 -0.40 -16.89
C HIS A 53 -1.98 0.48 -15.65
N ILE A 54 -1.34 -0.08 -14.59
CA ILE A 54 -1.11 0.59 -13.30
C ILE A 54 -0.46 1.95 -13.49
N ARG A 55 0.47 2.09 -14.45
CA ARG A 55 1.15 3.34 -14.77
C ARG A 55 0.18 4.49 -15.13
N ARG A 56 -1.00 4.17 -15.69
CA ARG A 56 -1.97 5.18 -16.14
C ARG A 56 -2.83 5.74 -15.01
N TRP A 57 -3.10 4.93 -13.98
CA TRP A 57 -4.07 5.31 -12.96
C TRP A 57 -3.48 5.43 -11.55
N LYS A 58 -2.30 4.87 -11.26
CA LYS A 58 -1.70 4.90 -9.92
C LYS A 58 -1.54 6.32 -9.34
N ASP A 59 -1.26 7.31 -10.21
CA ASP A 59 -1.06 8.69 -9.79
C ASP A 59 -2.38 9.47 -9.64
N ARG A 60 -3.52 8.84 -10.00
CA ARG A 60 -4.87 9.43 -9.88
C ARG A 60 -5.58 9.00 -8.60
N LEU A 61 -5.09 7.96 -7.92
CA LEU A 61 -5.70 7.52 -6.67
C LEU A 61 -5.53 8.59 -5.58
N PRO A 62 -6.55 8.74 -4.72
CA PRO A 62 -6.44 9.59 -3.55
C PRO A 62 -5.36 9.01 -2.63
N ASP A 63 -4.26 9.72 -2.53
CA ASP A 63 -3.13 9.35 -1.68
C ASP A 63 -3.13 10.27 -0.46
N MET A 64 -3.19 9.68 0.74
CA MET A 64 -3.11 10.40 2.00
C MET A 64 -1.84 11.25 2.13
N SER A 65 -0.75 10.87 1.44
CA SER A 65 0.48 11.67 1.39
C SER A 65 0.28 13.05 0.75
N ARG A 66 -0.79 13.23 -0.04
CA ARG A 66 -1.16 14.54 -0.61
C ARG A 66 -1.80 15.46 0.43
N LEU A 67 -2.44 14.89 1.45
CA LEU A 67 -3.07 15.62 2.56
C LEU A 67 -2.07 15.99 3.66
N MET A 68 -0.88 15.35 3.65
CA MET A 68 0.17 15.53 4.65
C MET A 68 1.48 15.92 3.95
N PRO A 69 1.66 17.21 3.57
CA PRO A 69 2.75 17.66 2.69
C PRO A 69 4.15 17.43 3.24
N ASP A 70 4.32 17.26 4.54
CA ASP A 70 5.64 17.11 5.18
C ASP A 70 6.19 15.68 5.13
N MET A 71 5.42 14.73 4.58
CA MET A 71 5.65 13.39 4.98
C MET A 71 6.46 12.51 4.05
N VAL A 72 6.54 12.64 2.76
CA VAL A 72 7.21 11.55 2.06
C VAL A 72 7.92 11.95 0.77
N LYS A 73 7.35 12.80 -0.06
CA LYS A 73 7.92 13.04 -1.39
C LYS A 73 9.27 13.74 -1.39
N LYS A 74 9.51 14.67 -0.44
CA LYS A 74 10.83 15.35 -0.31
C LYS A 74 11.90 14.43 0.27
N LYS A 75 11.51 13.55 1.23
CA LYS A 75 12.44 12.55 1.81
C LYS A 75 12.72 11.40 0.87
N LEU A 76 11.76 11.01 0.04
CA LEU A 76 11.87 9.93 -0.94
C LEU A 76 12.82 10.26 -2.11
N ALA A 77 12.87 11.52 -2.55
CA ALA A 77 13.77 11.93 -3.62
C ALA A 77 15.26 11.88 -3.22
N ALA A 78 15.54 11.93 -1.91
CA ALA A 78 16.90 11.84 -1.34
C ALA A 78 17.17 10.49 -0.64
N ALA A 79 16.22 9.55 -0.67
CA ALA A 79 16.35 8.28 0.04
C ALA A 79 17.09 7.25 -0.81
N ASP A 80 17.91 6.46 -0.15
CA ASP A 80 18.52 5.26 -0.72
C ASP A 80 17.45 4.34 -1.35
N PRO A 81 17.64 3.85 -2.59
CA PRO A 81 16.68 2.99 -3.26
C PRO A 81 16.29 1.74 -2.48
N MET A 82 17.18 1.17 -1.67
CA MET A 82 16.85 0.02 -0.83
C MET A 82 15.86 0.39 0.27
N SER A 83 15.99 1.57 0.86
CA SER A 83 15.00 2.06 1.83
C SER A 83 13.63 2.26 1.19
N LEU A 84 13.57 2.74 -0.07
CA LEU A 84 12.32 2.83 -0.83
C LEU A 84 11.68 1.46 -1.07
N VAL A 85 12.50 0.44 -1.33
CA VAL A 85 12.01 -0.95 -1.46
C VAL A 85 11.35 -1.41 -0.16
N GLN A 86 11.99 -1.18 0.98
CA GLN A 86 11.43 -1.54 2.30
C GLN A 86 10.10 -0.80 2.56
N GLU A 87 10.00 0.48 2.21
CA GLU A 87 8.76 1.25 2.31
C GLU A 87 7.62 0.61 1.49
N THR A 88 7.90 0.02 0.31
CA THR A 88 6.88 -0.72 -0.44
C THR A 88 6.39 -1.97 0.31
N CYS A 89 7.25 -2.62 1.08
CA CYS A 89 6.88 -3.80 1.88
C CYS A 89 6.01 -3.38 3.08
N VAL A 90 6.40 -2.30 3.77
CA VAL A 90 5.60 -1.73 4.88
C VAL A 90 4.22 -1.32 4.39
N ALA A 91 4.15 -0.58 3.28
CA ALA A 91 2.87 -0.15 2.72
C ALA A 91 1.97 -1.35 2.33
N GLU A 92 2.54 -2.38 1.70
CA GLU A 92 1.79 -3.61 1.40
C GLU A 92 1.24 -4.26 2.67
N CYS A 93 2.07 -4.40 3.71
CA CYS A 93 1.67 -4.96 4.99
C CYS A 93 0.51 -4.18 5.61
N VAL A 94 0.62 -2.87 5.69
CA VAL A 94 -0.41 -1.98 6.25
C VAL A 94 -1.73 -2.13 5.48
N HIS A 95 -1.69 -2.11 4.15
CA HIS A 95 -2.91 -2.28 3.35
C HIS A 95 -3.51 -3.69 3.47
N CYS A 96 -2.71 -4.73 3.64
CA CYS A 96 -3.21 -6.08 3.94
C CYS A 96 -3.96 -6.10 5.28
N TRP A 97 -3.41 -5.47 6.32
CA TRP A 97 -4.10 -5.35 7.62
C TRP A 97 -5.36 -4.51 7.52
N LEU A 98 -5.38 -3.44 6.74
CA LEU A 98 -6.58 -2.64 6.50
C LEU A 98 -7.70 -3.45 5.84
N VAL A 99 -7.36 -4.35 4.89
CA VAL A 99 -8.34 -5.28 4.31
C VAL A 99 -8.97 -6.15 5.38
N VAL A 100 -8.16 -6.76 6.25
CA VAL A 100 -8.64 -7.63 7.33
C VAL A 100 -9.49 -6.85 8.33
N LEU A 101 -8.98 -5.73 8.83
CA LEU A 101 -9.66 -4.93 9.84
C LEU A 101 -10.95 -4.30 9.31
N SER A 102 -11.00 -3.96 8.01
CA SER A 102 -12.19 -3.37 7.40
C SER A 102 -13.42 -4.27 7.42
N VAL A 103 -13.27 -5.58 7.68
CA VAL A 103 -14.39 -6.50 7.89
C VAL A 103 -15.29 -6.03 9.02
N GLY A 104 -14.74 -5.31 10.00
CA GLY A 104 -15.52 -4.68 11.09
C GLY A 104 -16.65 -3.77 10.60
N MET A 105 -16.52 -3.17 9.40
CA MET A 105 -17.60 -2.35 8.81
C MET A 105 -18.90 -3.12 8.63
N LEU A 106 -18.82 -4.41 8.29
CA LEU A 106 -19.97 -5.28 8.03
C LEU A 106 -20.76 -5.55 9.33
N PHE A 107 -20.07 -5.58 10.47
CA PHE A 107 -20.71 -5.75 11.77
C PHE A 107 -21.35 -4.45 12.29
N LEU A 108 -20.75 -3.31 11.95
CA LEU A 108 -21.24 -1.99 12.39
C LEU A 108 -22.48 -1.53 11.61
N TRP A 109 -22.62 -2.00 10.37
CA TRP A 109 -23.77 -1.68 9.53
C TRP A 109 -24.31 -2.95 8.86
N LYS A 110 -25.32 -3.55 9.50
CA LYS A 110 -25.99 -4.78 9.05
C LYS A 110 -26.97 -4.48 7.91
N SER A 111 -26.41 -4.27 6.70
CA SER A 111 -27.15 -3.95 5.48
C SER A 111 -26.41 -4.51 4.27
N VAL A 112 -27.12 -4.81 3.20
CA VAL A 112 -26.50 -5.20 1.93
C VAL A 112 -25.57 -4.11 1.40
N TRP A 113 -25.87 -2.85 1.66
CA TRP A 113 -25.08 -1.70 1.29
C TRP A 113 -23.72 -1.62 2.03
N SER A 114 -23.59 -2.26 3.18
CA SER A 114 -22.30 -2.35 3.87
C SER A 114 -21.28 -3.18 3.08
N TRP A 115 -21.75 -4.23 2.39
CA TRP A 115 -20.90 -5.00 1.49
C TRP A 115 -20.41 -4.19 0.30
N VAL A 116 -21.30 -3.36 -0.27
CA VAL A 116 -20.91 -2.45 -1.37
C VAL A 116 -19.87 -1.46 -0.89
N LEU A 117 -20.10 -0.82 0.25
CA LEU A 117 -19.16 0.13 0.84
C LEU A 117 -17.81 -0.54 1.16
N TRP A 118 -17.84 -1.72 1.77
CA TRP A 118 -16.65 -2.50 2.08
C TRP A 118 -15.87 -2.89 0.83
N LEU A 119 -16.56 -3.33 -0.22
CA LEU A 119 -15.93 -3.70 -1.49
C LEU A 119 -15.27 -2.50 -2.15
N VAL A 120 -15.95 -1.37 -2.23
CA VAL A 120 -15.41 -0.12 -2.80
C VAL A 120 -14.19 0.35 -2.00
N TYR A 121 -14.29 0.37 -0.66
CA TYR A 121 -13.20 0.73 0.23
C TYR A 121 -11.95 -0.15 -0.02
N ASN A 122 -12.14 -1.46 -0.15
CA ASN A 122 -11.01 -2.36 -0.36
C ASN A 122 -10.47 -2.29 -1.79
N LEU A 123 -11.30 -2.30 -2.82
CA LEU A 123 -10.83 -2.26 -4.21
C LEU A 123 -10.07 -0.97 -4.51
N LEU A 124 -10.62 0.18 -4.12
CA LEU A 124 -10.02 1.48 -4.42
C LEU A 124 -8.94 1.88 -3.41
N GLY A 125 -9.17 1.61 -2.12
CA GLY A 125 -8.31 2.08 -1.04
C GLY A 125 -7.18 1.12 -0.67
N ASN A 126 -7.35 -0.19 -0.79
CA ASN A 126 -6.37 -1.14 -0.28
C ASN A 126 -5.75 -2.02 -1.36
N VAL A 127 -6.57 -2.76 -2.13
CA VAL A 127 -6.08 -3.68 -3.16
C VAL A 127 -5.30 -2.92 -4.24
N SER A 128 -5.80 -1.76 -4.66
CA SER A 128 -5.10 -0.91 -5.63
C SER A 128 -3.71 -0.50 -5.13
N PHE A 129 -3.57 -0.13 -3.85
CA PHE A 129 -2.28 0.22 -3.27
C PHE A 129 -1.36 -1.00 -3.13
N ILE A 130 -1.85 -2.16 -2.73
CA ILE A 130 -1.08 -3.41 -2.72
C ILE A 130 -0.52 -3.70 -4.11
N LEU A 131 -1.34 -3.59 -5.17
CA LEU A 131 -0.91 -3.80 -6.55
C LEU A 131 0.16 -2.80 -6.99
N ILE A 132 0.04 -1.53 -6.58
CA ILE A 132 1.05 -0.50 -6.85
C ILE A 132 2.37 -0.84 -6.18
N GLN A 133 2.37 -1.30 -4.93
CA GLN A 133 3.60 -1.66 -4.23
C GLN A 133 4.28 -2.86 -4.92
N ARG A 134 3.51 -3.88 -5.28
CA ARG A 134 4.00 -5.05 -6.01
C ARG A 134 4.49 -4.71 -7.43
N TYR A 135 3.89 -3.72 -8.08
CA TYR A 135 4.35 -3.20 -9.36
C TYR A 135 5.67 -2.43 -9.24
N ASN A 136 5.82 -1.61 -8.20
CA ASN A 136 6.98 -0.72 -8.03
C ASN A 136 8.21 -1.46 -7.48
N ARG A 137 8.02 -2.40 -6.54
CA ARG A 137 9.12 -3.07 -5.81
C ARG A 137 10.19 -3.69 -6.70
N PRO A 138 9.88 -4.51 -7.73
CA PRO A 138 10.90 -5.10 -8.59
C PRO A 138 11.68 -4.06 -9.41
N ARG A 139 11.10 -2.88 -9.64
CA ARG A 139 11.75 -1.78 -10.34
C ARG A 139 12.74 -1.06 -9.44
N LEU A 140 12.34 -0.80 -8.20
CA LEU A 140 13.18 -0.19 -7.18
C LEU A 140 14.35 -1.12 -6.81
N LEU A 141 14.12 -2.42 -6.69
CA LEU A 141 15.19 -3.40 -6.46
C LEU A 141 16.26 -3.34 -7.55
N ARG A 142 15.86 -3.32 -8.82
CA ARG A 142 16.82 -3.18 -9.94
C ARG A 142 17.59 -1.87 -9.92
N LEU A 143 16.98 -0.79 -9.45
CA LEU A 143 17.68 0.50 -9.28
C LEU A 143 18.70 0.41 -8.15
N ALA A 144 18.32 -0.14 -7.00
CA ALA A 144 19.21 -0.34 -5.87
C ALA A 144 20.42 -1.21 -6.23
N GLU A 145 20.22 -2.31 -6.97
CA GLU A 145 21.30 -3.18 -7.45
C GLU A 145 22.25 -2.46 -8.41
N LYS A 146 21.72 -1.59 -9.28
CA LYS A 146 22.55 -0.82 -10.22
C LYS A 146 23.38 0.24 -9.51
N GLU A 147 22.84 0.92 -8.51
CA GLU A 147 23.60 1.90 -7.73
C GLU A 147 24.71 1.22 -6.92
N ASN A 148 24.39 0.09 -6.29
CA ASN A 148 25.40 -0.64 -5.53
C ASN A 148 26.58 -1.11 -6.42
N LYS A 149 26.31 -1.50 -7.67
CA LYS A 149 27.36 -1.86 -8.65
C LYS A 149 28.19 -0.69 -9.17
N LYS A 150 27.70 0.55 -9.04
CA LYS A 150 28.46 1.75 -9.45
C LYS A 150 29.38 2.25 -8.34
N ASN A 151 29.08 1.88 -7.10
CA ASN A 151 29.82 2.32 -5.92
C ASN A 151 30.87 1.28 -5.48
N LEU A 152 31.01 0.15 -6.20
CA LEU A 152 32.05 -0.87 -6.11
C LEU A 152 33.09 -0.70 -7.21
#